data_29fb6085bd2f617b92cf415401d6b84d
#
_entry.id   29fb6085bd2f617b92cf415401d6b84d
#
_cell.length_a   1.000
_cell.length_b   1.000
_cell.length_c   1.000
_cell.angle_alpha   90.00
_cell.angle_beta   90.00
_cell.angle_gamma   90.00
#
_symmetry.space_group_name_H-M   'P 1'
#
loop_
_entity.id
_entity.type
_entity.pdbx_description
1 polymer ?
#
loop_
_entity_poly.entity_id
_entity_poly.type
_entity_poly.pdbx_seq_one_letter_code
_entity_poly.pdbx_strand_id
1 'polypeptide(L)'
;MRIVATYSIKGGVGKTSAAVNLGALAARDGRRTLLWDLDPQGAASFLLRVKPKVKGGGRKLVRGRRDPLDVLKGTDVEGLDLLPADFSYRHLDLVLDKSKKPLRGLGRVLAPLADGYDLAILDCAPSISLVSESVFDAADLLLVPLVPSTLSVRTLEQLHAFLATQPEHAPAVLAFFSMVDRRKRLHRELVASLPATVPGVGETIVPSASVVEQMGPRRAPVVVSHPRAPAAQAYAALWAEVRGALDGPREDSQGRP
;
A
#
# COMPACT_ATOMS: atom_id res chain seq x y z
N MET A 1 4.45 13.33 8.08
CA MET A 1 3.65 12.33 7.31
C MET A 1 4.26 10.96 7.46
N ARG A 2 3.50 9.91 7.80
CA ARG A 2 3.90 8.50 7.75
C ARG A 2 3.56 7.91 6.38
N ILE A 3 4.33 6.92 5.91
CA ILE A 3 4.15 6.33 4.59
C ILE A 3 3.96 4.81 4.71
N VAL A 4 2.81 4.32 4.26
CA VAL A 4 2.48 2.89 4.17
C VAL A 4 2.41 2.48 2.71
N ALA A 5 3.08 1.41 2.30
CA ALA A 5 2.97 0.90 0.94
C ALA A 5 2.30 -0.48 0.93
N THR A 6 1.23 -0.64 0.15
CA THR A 6 0.67 -1.97 -0.11
C THR A 6 1.46 -2.65 -1.21
N TYR A 7 2.22 -3.68 -0.85
CA TYR A 7 3.18 -4.31 -1.76
C TYR A 7 2.99 -5.82 -1.89
N SER A 8 3.09 -6.31 -3.09
CA SER A 8 3.28 -7.74 -3.42
C SER A 8 3.68 -7.87 -4.88
N ILE A 9 4.59 -8.78 -5.18
CA ILE A 9 4.98 -9.13 -6.56
C ILE A 9 3.86 -9.87 -7.31
N LYS A 10 2.89 -10.42 -6.59
CA LYS A 10 1.75 -11.12 -7.17
C LYS A 10 0.60 -10.15 -7.46
N GLY A 11 -0.01 -10.29 -8.64
CA GLY A 11 -1.26 -9.63 -8.98
C GLY A 11 -2.46 -10.28 -8.27
N GLY A 12 -3.54 -9.51 -8.09
CA GLY A 12 -4.83 -10.04 -7.61
C GLY A 12 -4.87 -10.49 -6.15
N VAL A 13 -3.90 -10.10 -5.32
CA VAL A 13 -3.83 -10.52 -3.89
C VAL A 13 -4.51 -9.57 -2.91
N GLY A 14 -5.11 -8.46 -3.38
CA GLY A 14 -5.85 -7.52 -2.54
C GLY A 14 -5.09 -6.25 -2.14
N LYS A 15 -3.97 -5.88 -2.80
CA LYS A 15 -3.22 -4.62 -2.53
C LYS A 15 -4.13 -3.40 -2.59
N THR A 16 -4.73 -3.15 -3.75
CA THR A 16 -5.62 -2.00 -4.00
C THR A 16 -6.82 -2.00 -3.07
N SER A 17 -7.42 -3.19 -2.81
CA SER A 17 -8.53 -3.29 -1.87
C SER A 17 -8.11 -2.87 -0.46
N ALA A 18 -6.93 -3.29 0.01
CA ALA A 18 -6.39 -2.84 1.28
C ALA A 18 -6.11 -1.33 1.28
N ALA A 19 -5.38 -0.82 0.28
CA ALA A 19 -5.04 0.60 0.18
C ALA A 19 -6.27 1.51 0.26
N VAL A 20 -7.31 1.22 -0.52
CA VAL A 20 -8.53 2.04 -0.60
C VAL A 20 -9.35 1.96 0.70
N ASN A 21 -9.48 0.77 1.31
CA ASN A 21 -10.21 0.62 2.57
C ASN A 21 -9.46 1.25 3.76
N LEU A 22 -8.15 1.07 3.83
CA LEU A 22 -7.33 1.69 4.88
C LEU A 22 -7.28 3.21 4.74
N GLY A 23 -7.21 3.73 3.51
CA GLY A 23 -7.30 5.16 3.25
C GLY A 23 -8.59 5.77 3.78
N ALA A 24 -9.73 5.11 3.52
CA ALA A 24 -11.02 5.54 4.02
C ALA A 24 -11.14 5.44 5.55
N LEU A 25 -10.55 4.42 6.17
CA LEU A 25 -10.53 4.25 7.62
C LEU A 25 -9.65 5.29 8.30
N ALA A 26 -8.47 5.56 7.75
CA ALA A 26 -7.55 6.56 8.27
C ALA A 26 -8.17 7.97 8.22
N ALA A 27 -8.81 8.32 7.11
CA ALA A 27 -9.53 9.59 6.98
C ALA A 27 -10.69 9.70 7.98
N ARG A 28 -11.46 8.62 8.17
CA ARG A 28 -12.52 8.57 9.18
C ARG A 28 -12.01 8.73 10.62
N ASP A 29 -10.79 8.27 10.90
CA ASP A 29 -10.11 8.47 12.17
C ASP A 29 -9.51 9.88 12.34
N GLY A 30 -9.80 10.81 11.40
CA GLY A 30 -9.38 12.20 11.43
C GLY A 30 -7.95 12.45 10.91
N ARG A 31 -7.29 11.47 10.31
CA ARG A 31 -5.97 11.66 9.67
C ARG A 31 -6.17 12.27 8.27
N ARG A 32 -5.50 13.38 7.98
CA ARG A 32 -5.39 13.89 6.61
C ARG A 32 -4.63 12.86 5.78
N THR A 33 -5.35 12.17 4.90
CA THR A 33 -4.83 10.97 4.23
C THR A 33 -4.67 11.19 2.74
N LEU A 34 -3.50 10.84 2.23
CA LEU A 34 -3.19 10.78 0.81
C LEU A 34 -3.12 9.33 0.37
N LEU A 35 -3.80 8.97 -0.72
CA LEU A 35 -3.55 7.73 -1.43
C LEU A 35 -2.84 8.05 -2.75
N TRP A 36 -1.75 7.35 -3.06
CA TRP A 36 -1.08 7.44 -4.35
C TRP A 36 -1.25 6.13 -5.10
N ASP A 37 -1.96 6.19 -6.22
CA ASP A 37 -2.16 5.05 -7.12
C ASP A 37 -0.96 4.93 -8.08
N LEU A 38 -0.01 4.04 -7.76
CA LEU A 38 1.20 3.80 -8.54
C LEU A 38 1.01 2.72 -9.61
N ASP A 39 -0.13 2.02 -9.63
CA ASP A 39 -0.42 1.02 -10.66
C ASP A 39 -0.93 1.71 -11.94
N PRO A 40 -0.26 1.55 -13.10
CA PRO A 40 -0.73 2.08 -14.38
C PRO A 40 -2.15 1.62 -14.76
N GLN A 41 -2.65 0.53 -14.17
CA GLN A 41 -4.02 0.05 -14.37
C GLN A 41 -5.07 0.96 -13.71
N GLY A 42 -4.68 1.77 -12.71
CA GLY A 42 -5.52 2.78 -12.10
C GLY A 42 -6.70 2.24 -11.30
N ALA A 43 -6.53 1.08 -10.65
CA ALA A 43 -7.62 0.43 -9.94
C ALA A 43 -8.07 1.23 -8.70
N ALA A 44 -7.16 1.80 -7.92
CA ALA A 44 -7.51 2.67 -6.79
C ALA A 44 -8.21 3.96 -7.28
N SER A 45 -7.69 4.57 -8.34
CA SER A 45 -8.31 5.74 -8.97
C SER A 45 -9.73 5.45 -9.42
N PHE A 46 -9.95 4.29 -10.07
CA PHE A 46 -11.28 3.86 -10.50
C PHE A 46 -12.23 3.67 -9.32
N LEU A 47 -11.80 2.98 -8.27
CA LEU A 47 -12.62 2.71 -7.08
C LEU A 47 -13.00 3.99 -6.34
N LEU A 48 -12.16 5.00 -6.35
CA LEU A 48 -12.41 6.30 -5.73
C LEU A 48 -13.03 7.33 -6.69
N ARG A 49 -13.54 6.89 -7.84
CA ARG A 49 -14.24 7.72 -8.87
C ARG A 49 -13.39 8.84 -9.45
N VAL A 50 -12.08 8.74 -9.36
CA VAL A 50 -11.14 9.70 -9.93
C VAL A 50 -10.64 9.19 -11.29
N LYS A 51 -10.50 10.09 -12.26
CA LYS A 51 -9.94 9.73 -13.57
C LYS A 51 -8.45 9.40 -13.44
N PRO A 52 -7.96 8.22 -13.91
CA PRO A 52 -6.56 7.82 -13.83
C PRO A 52 -5.71 8.59 -14.86
N LYS A 53 -5.45 9.86 -14.56
CA LYS A 53 -4.69 10.74 -15.42
C LYS A 53 -4.03 11.85 -14.61
N VAL A 54 -2.71 11.96 -14.72
CA VAL A 54 -1.93 13.09 -14.20
C VAL A 54 -1.80 14.17 -15.27
N LYS A 55 -2.23 15.39 -14.97
CA LYS A 55 -2.09 16.51 -15.91
C LYS A 55 -0.62 16.75 -16.25
N GLY A 56 -0.26 16.59 -17.51
CA GLY A 56 1.13 16.68 -17.98
C GLY A 56 1.90 15.37 -17.94
N GLY A 57 1.30 14.28 -17.44
CA GLY A 57 1.85 12.91 -17.38
C GLY A 57 2.68 12.64 -16.14
N GLY A 58 2.55 11.43 -15.60
CA GLY A 58 3.21 11.00 -14.37
C GLY A 58 4.74 11.04 -14.42
N ARG A 59 5.33 10.89 -15.61
CA ARG A 59 6.79 11.03 -15.78
C ARG A 59 7.31 12.44 -15.42
N LYS A 60 6.54 13.51 -15.69
CA LYS A 60 6.94 14.87 -15.32
C LYS A 60 6.86 15.07 -13.82
N LEU A 61 5.86 14.45 -13.18
CA LEU A 61 5.71 14.46 -11.73
C LEU A 61 6.95 13.85 -11.06
N VAL A 62 7.30 12.61 -11.40
CA VAL A 62 8.44 11.90 -10.79
C VAL A 62 9.79 12.56 -11.11
N ARG A 63 9.90 13.27 -12.24
CA ARG A 63 11.09 14.08 -12.57
C ARG A 63 11.16 15.41 -11.82
N GLY A 64 10.18 15.74 -10.97
CA GLY A 64 10.10 17.05 -10.30
C GLY A 64 9.81 18.24 -11.23
N ARG A 65 9.26 17.96 -12.42
CA ARG A 65 8.88 18.99 -13.41
C ARG A 65 7.41 19.39 -13.33
N ARG A 66 6.72 18.84 -12.35
CA ARG A 66 5.32 19.12 -12.03
C ARG A 66 5.15 19.09 -10.51
N ASP A 67 4.48 20.10 -9.97
CA ASP A 67 4.13 20.12 -8.55
C ASP A 67 3.08 19.05 -8.26
N PRO A 68 3.29 18.15 -7.26
CA PRO A 68 2.29 17.18 -6.88
C PRO A 68 0.98 17.82 -6.39
N LEU A 69 1.02 19.01 -5.77
CA LEU A 69 -0.17 19.75 -5.36
C LEU A 69 -1.12 20.07 -6.53
N ASP A 70 -0.57 20.36 -7.72
CA ASP A 70 -1.37 20.68 -8.92
C ASP A 70 -2.15 19.48 -9.48
N VAL A 71 -1.80 18.27 -9.08
CA VAL A 71 -2.36 17.02 -9.65
C VAL A 71 -3.16 16.21 -8.66
N LEU A 72 -3.18 16.61 -7.39
CA LEU A 72 -4.04 16.05 -6.36
C LEU A 72 -5.51 16.14 -6.74
N LYS A 73 -6.29 15.16 -6.31
CA LYS A 73 -7.74 15.08 -6.49
C LYS A 73 -8.40 14.71 -5.18
N GLY A 74 -9.41 15.48 -4.79
CA GLY A 74 -10.33 15.07 -3.76
C GLY A 74 -11.09 13.81 -4.17
N THR A 75 -11.49 13.00 -3.21
CA THR A 75 -12.34 11.82 -3.42
C THR A 75 -13.71 12.02 -2.77
N ASP A 76 -14.63 11.08 -3.00
CA ASP A 76 -15.94 11.07 -2.31
C ASP A 76 -15.82 10.69 -0.81
N VAL A 77 -14.62 10.38 -0.33
CA VAL A 77 -14.34 10.08 1.09
C VAL A 77 -13.69 11.30 1.70
N GLU A 78 -14.41 11.97 2.61
CA GLU A 78 -13.91 13.15 3.32
C GLU A 78 -12.58 12.85 4.03
N GLY A 79 -11.59 13.74 3.89
CA GLY A 79 -10.26 13.59 4.48
C GLY A 79 -9.33 12.64 3.71
N LEU A 80 -9.77 12.09 2.55
CA LEU A 80 -8.96 11.26 1.67
C LEU A 80 -8.78 11.92 0.32
N ASP A 81 -7.56 12.34 0.03
CA ASP A 81 -7.15 12.82 -1.29
C ASP A 81 -6.41 11.74 -2.08
N LEU A 82 -6.41 11.86 -3.39
CA LEU A 82 -5.77 10.93 -4.31
C LEU A 82 -4.75 11.64 -5.20
N LEU A 83 -3.55 11.06 -5.26
CA LEU A 83 -2.62 11.26 -6.35
C LEU A 83 -2.90 10.16 -7.38
N PRO A 84 -3.55 10.49 -8.52
CA PRO A 84 -4.13 9.47 -9.39
C PRO A 84 -3.08 8.69 -10.16
N ALA A 85 -3.46 7.50 -10.60
CA ALA A 85 -2.68 6.73 -11.57
C ALA A 85 -2.51 7.48 -12.89
N ASP A 86 -1.48 7.12 -13.61
CA ASP A 86 -1.24 7.57 -14.98
C ASP A 86 -0.64 6.45 -15.81
N PHE A 87 -1.14 6.26 -17.02
CA PHE A 87 -0.66 5.19 -17.89
C PHE A 87 0.85 5.27 -18.18
N SER A 88 1.45 6.47 -18.08
CA SER A 88 2.89 6.63 -18.25
C SER A 88 3.72 6.04 -17.11
N TYR A 89 3.10 5.64 -15.99
CA TYR A 89 3.77 4.97 -14.87
C TYR A 89 4.37 3.62 -15.27
N ARG A 90 3.86 2.97 -16.32
CA ARG A 90 4.48 1.75 -16.90
C ARG A 90 5.96 1.93 -17.32
N HIS A 91 6.45 3.16 -17.36
CA HIS A 91 7.83 3.49 -17.74
C HIS A 91 8.59 4.20 -16.60
N LEU A 92 8.12 4.13 -15.36
CA LEU A 92 8.76 4.83 -14.23
C LEU A 92 10.17 4.30 -13.96
N ASP A 93 10.43 3.01 -14.16
CA ASP A 93 11.77 2.45 -14.01
C ASP A 93 12.79 3.20 -14.86
N LEU A 94 12.46 3.45 -16.14
CA LEU A 94 13.31 4.21 -17.07
C LEU A 94 13.47 5.69 -16.66
N VAL A 95 12.50 6.22 -15.91
CA VAL A 95 12.57 7.61 -15.41
C VAL A 95 13.45 7.69 -14.18
N LEU A 96 13.34 6.74 -13.28
CA LEU A 96 14.12 6.65 -12.06
C LEU A 96 15.60 6.33 -12.38
N ASP A 97 15.86 5.36 -13.25
CA ASP A 97 17.21 4.96 -13.68
C ASP A 97 18.04 6.14 -14.20
N LYS A 98 17.42 7.08 -14.92
CA LYS A 98 18.07 8.30 -15.41
C LYS A 98 18.27 9.38 -14.36
N SER A 99 17.88 9.18 -13.11
CA SER A 99 18.05 10.14 -12.03
C SER A 99 19.37 9.93 -11.28
N LYS A 100 19.94 11.00 -10.70
CA LYS A 100 21.16 10.91 -9.88
C LYS A 100 20.97 10.09 -8.60
N LYS A 101 19.73 10.01 -8.08
CA LYS A 101 19.34 9.26 -6.89
C LYS A 101 18.04 8.50 -7.19
N PRO A 102 18.11 7.36 -7.87
CA PRO A 102 16.94 6.63 -8.35
C PRO A 102 15.97 6.25 -7.23
N LEU A 103 16.48 5.70 -6.14
CA LEU A 103 15.66 5.22 -5.01
C LEU A 103 14.88 6.35 -4.34
N ARG A 104 15.43 7.56 -4.29
CA ARG A 104 14.73 8.73 -3.69
C ARG A 104 13.71 9.39 -4.61
N GLY A 105 13.37 8.76 -5.72
CA GLY A 105 12.46 9.33 -6.72
C GLY A 105 11.05 9.59 -6.21
N LEU A 106 10.45 8.61 -5.54
CA LEU A 106 9.09 8.72 -5.01
C LEU A 106 9.05 9.59 -3.76
N GLY A 107 10.02 9.46 -2.86
CA GLY A 107 10.14 10.32 -1.69
C GLY A 107 10.19 11.81 -2.04
N ARG A 108 10.86 12.18 -3.14
CA ARG A 108 10.89 13.57 -3.64
C ARG A 108 9.53 14.09 -4.09
N VAL A 109 8.66 13.23 -4.60
CA VAL A 109 7.28 13.62 -4.96
C VAL A 109 6.44 13.83 -3.71
N LEU A 110 6.66 13.03 -2.67
CA LEU A 110 5.91 13.09 -1.41
C LEU A 110 6.37 14.23 -0.49
N ALA A 111 7.64 14.64 -0.56
CA ALA A 111 8.21 15.65 0.33
C ALA A 111 7.43 16.97 0.38
N PRO A 112 7.00 17.58 -0.75
CA PRO A 112 6.20 18.81 -0.72
C PRO A 112 4.81 18.64 -0.08
N LEU A 113 4.32 17.41 0.05
CA LEU A 113 3.01 17.08 0.61
C LEU A 113 3.07 16.79 2.11
N ALA A 114 4.26 16.69 2.70
CA ALA A 114 4.47 16.17 4.05
C ALA A 114 3.75 16.98 5.15
N ASP A 115 3.65 18.30 4.99
CA ASP A 115 2.99 19.18 5.97
C ASP A 115 1.46 19.17 5.82
N GLY A 116 0.96 18.78 4.64
CA GLY A 116 -0.47 18.73 4.32
C GLY A 116 -1.15 17.44 4.77
N TYR A 117 -0.40 16.35 4.98
CA TYR A 117 -0.94 15.02 5.25
C TYR A 117 -0.27 14.37 6.45
N ASP A 118 -1.05 13.59 7.20
CA ASP A 118 -0.57 12.80 8.34
C ASP A 118 -0.13 11.40 7.90
N LEU A 119 -0.80 10.87 6.85
CA LEU A 119 -0.56 9.54 6.29
C LEU A 119 -0.57 9.58 4.75
N ALA A 120 0.40 8.91 4.12
CA ALA A 120 0.36 8.54 2.71
C ALA A 120 0.27 7.02 2.57
N ILE A 121 -0.63 6.55 1.71
CA ILE A 121 -0.77 5.13 1.33
C ILE A 121 -0.38 5.00 -0.14
N LEU A 122 0.61 4.14 -0.43
CA LEU A 122 1.07 3.85 -1.79
C LEU A 122 0.44 2.54 -2.26
N ASP A 123 -0.43 2.59 -3.28
CA ASP A 123 -0.95 1.39 -3.93
C ASP A 123 -0.02 0.96 -5.06
N CYS A 124 0.77 -0.09 -4.83
CA CYS A 124 1.85 -0.49 -5.70
C CYS A 124 1.41 -1.47 -6.78
N ALA A 125 1.95 -1.30 -7.99
CA ALA A 125 1.86 -2.32 -9.04
C ALA A 125 2.56 -3.63 -8.61
N PRO A 126 2.13 -4.79 -9.11
CA PRO A 126 2.80 -6.06 -8.88
C PRO A 126 4.11 -6.13 -9.67
N SER A 127 5.22 -5.75 -9.08
CA SER A 127 6.53 -5.75 -9.75
C SER A 127 7.68 -5.94 -8.76
N ILE A 128 8.82 -6.42 -9.29
CA ILE A 128 10.14 -6.27 -8.68
C ILE A 128 10.90 -5.36 -9.64
N SER A 129 11.12 -4.12 -9.24
CA SER A 129 11.66 -3.11 -10.13
C SER A 129 12.23 -1.94 -9.34
N LEU A 130 12.93 -1.05 -10.00
CA LEU A 130 13.46 0.18 -9.41
C LEU A 130 12.35 1.05 -8.76
N VAL A 131 11.12 0.98 -9.30
CA VAL A 131 9.96 1.62 -8.66
C VAL A 131 9.69 0.99 -7.30
N SER A 132 9.71 -0.35 -7.19
CA SER A 132 9.51 -1.05 -5.91
C SER A 132 10.59 -0.69 -4.90
N GLU A 133 11.85 -0.62 -5.31
CA GLU A 133 12.95 -0.20 -4.44
C GLU A 133 12.80 1.25 -3.99
N SER A 134 12.34 2.16 -4.87
CA SER A 134 12.03 3.54 -4.50
C SER A 134 10.82 3.65 -3.55
N VAL A 135 9.87 2.70 -3.62
CA VAL A 135 8.79 2.58 -2.63
C VAL A 135 9.36 2.15 -1.29
N PHE A 136 10.28 1.17 -1.26
CA PHE A 136 10.90 0.69 -0.02
C PHE A 136 11.74 1.78 0.66
N ASP A 137 12.50 2.57 -0.11
CA ASP A 137 13.25 3.73 0.40
C ASP A 137 12.32 4.80 1.02
N ALA A 138 11.11 4.97 0.49
CA ALA A 138 10.18 6.00 0.94
C ALA A 138 9.27 5.54 2.09
N ALA A 139 8.96 4.25 2.21
CA ALA A 139 7.95 3.73 3.13
C ALA A 139 8.47 3.56 4.56
N ASP A 140 7.63 3.88 5.54
CA ASP A 140 7.84 3.47 6.95
C ASP A 140 7.38 2.02 7.18
N LEU A 141 6.32 1.58 6.44
CA LEU A 141 5.72 0.26 6.59
C LEU A 141 5.32 -0.33 5.23
N LEU A 142 5.72 -1.57 4.98
CA LEU A 142 5.19 -2.39 3.88
C LEU A 142 4.04 -3.24 4.41
N LEU A 143 2.86 -3.01 3.88
CA LEU A 143 1.69 -3.83 4.13
C LEU A 143 1.57 -4.89 3.03
N VAL A 144 1.74 -6.17 3.40
CA VAL A 144 1.86 -7.27 2.45
C VAL A 144 0.63 -8.17 2.53
N PRO A 145 -0.27 -8.16 1.53
CA PRO A 145 -1.38 -9.12 1.48
C PRO A 145 -0.87 -10.52 1.18
N LEU A 146 -1.10 -11.45 2.12
CA LEU A 146 -0.67 -12.84 2.07
C LEU A 146 -1.87 -13.75 1.80
N VAL A 147 -2.06 -14.18 0.56
CA VAL A 147 -3.02 -15.27 0.27
C VAL A 147 -2.41 -16.56 0.81
N PRO A 148 -3.11 -17.32 1.71
CA PRO A 148 -2.50 -18.48 2.36
C PRO A 148 -2.12 -19.58 1.37
N SER A 149 -0.87 -19.60 0.96
CA SER A 149 -0.29 -20.61 0.07
C SER A 149 1.21 -20.69 0.28
N THR A 150 1.80 -21.86 0.04
CA THR A 150 3.25 -22.09 0.16
C THR A 150 4.08 -21.08 -0.65
N LEU A 151 3.62 -20.75 -1.88
CA LEU A 151 4.31 -19.78 -2.72
C LEU A 151 4.23 -18.35 -2.17
N SER A 152 3.17 -17.99 -1.44
CA SER A 152 3.07 -16.66 -0.83
C SER A 152 3.99 -16.55 0.38
N VAL A 153 4.12 -17.61 1.18
CA VAL A 153 5.07 -17.66 2.30
C VAL A 153 6.50 -17.50 1.78
N ARG A 154 6.89 -18.29 0.78
CA ARG A 154 8.20 -18.16 0.13
C ARG A 154 8.47 -16.75 -0.41
N THR A 155 7.46 -16.10 -0.98
CA THR A 155 7.60 -14.73 -1.48
C THR A 155 7.83 -13.73 -0.35
N LEU A 156 7.17 -13.92 0.80
CA LEU A 156 7.38 -13.09 1.99
C LEU A 156 8.80 -13.29 2.55
N GLU A 157 9.29 -14.52 2.63
CA GLU A 157 10.67 -14.84 3.03
C GLU A 157 11.70 -14.19 2.11
N GLN A 158 11.46 -14.22 0.79
CA GLN A 158 12.32 -13.55 -0.19
C GLN A 158 12.31 -12.02 -0.02
N LEU A 159 11.16 -11.43 0.30
CA LEU A 159 11.07 -9.99 0.61
C LEU A 159 11.89 -9.65 1.85
N HIS A 160 11.77 -10.42 2.93
CA HIS A 160 12.56 -10.20 4.14
C HIS A 160 14.06 -10.33 3.86
N ALA A 161 14.49 -11.37 3.12
CA ALA A 161 15.87 -11.54 2.73
C ALA A 161 16.39 -10.36 1.90
N PHE A 162 15.58 -9.85 0.97
CA PHE A 162 15.94 -8.67 0.17
C PHE A 162 16.09 -7.42 1.04
N LEU A 163 15.11 -7.14 1.92
CA LEU A 163 15.16 -5.97 2.81
C LEU A 163 16.36 -6.01 3.76
N ALA A 164 16.75 -7.19 4.22
CA ALA A 164 17.93 -7.36 5.06
C ALA A 164 19.27 -6.99 4.36
N THR A 165 19.28 -6.94 3.03
CA THR A 165 20.43 -6.48 2.24
C THR A 165 20.47 -4.97 2.02
N GLN A 166 19.43 -4.23 2.41
CA GLN A 166 19.36 -2.79 2.21
C GLN A 166 20.15 -2.05 3.30
N PRO A 167 21.20 -1.26 2.95
CA PRO A 167 22.16 -0.75 3.96
C PRO A 167 21.66 0.46 4.76
N GLU A 168 20.75 1.27 4.21
CA GLU A 168 20.44 2.58 4.80
C GLU A 168 19.04 2.67 5.42
N HIS A 169 18.04 2.06 4.80
CA HIS A 169 16.65 2.13 5.26
C HIS A 169 15.87 0.90 4.79
N ALA A 170 15.41 0.11 5.73
CA ALA A 170 14.47 -0.97 5.47
C ALA A 170 13.14 -0.65 6.17
N PRO A 171 12.02 -0.58 5.44
CA PRO A 171 10.70 -0.38 6.05
C PRO A 171 10.34 -1.59 6.93
N ALA A 172 9.56 -1.36 7.99
CA ALA A 172 8.93 -2.45 8.71
C ALA A 172 7.98 -3.24 7.78
N VAL A 173 7.79 -4.52 8.06
CA VAL A 173 6.88 -5.38 7.28
C VAL A 173 5.73 -5.82 8.17
N LEU A 174 4.49 -5.61 7.70
CA LEU A 174 3.28 -6.19 8.27
C LEU A 174 2.56 -6.97 7.17
N ALA A 175 2.63 -8.30 7.24
CA ALA A 175 1.86 -9.16 6.37
C ALA A 175 0.52 -9.48 7.03
N PHE A 176 -0.57 -9.44 6.28
CA PHE A 176 -1.90 -9.81 6.73
C PHE A 176 -2.52 -10.88 5.82
N PHE A 177 -3.36 -11.73 6.39
CA PHE A 177 -4.01 -12.76 5.60
C PHE A 177 -5.12 -12.19 4.73
N SER A 178 -4.96 -12.33 3.41
CA SER A 178 -5.89 -11.83 2.40
C SER A 178 -6.58 -12.97 1.67
N MET A 179 -7.85 -12.75 1.29
CA MET A 179 -8.66 -13.69 0.50
C MET A 179 -8.75 -15.09 1.14
N VAL A 180 -8.89 -15.14 2.45
CA VAL A 180 -8.95 -16.40 3.20
C VAL A 180 -10.27 -17.12 2.95
N ASP A 181 -10.19 -18.35 2.49
CA ASP A 181 -11.30 -19.30 2.44
C ASP A 181 -11.13 -20.34 3.56
N ARG A 182 -11.94 -20.21 4.61
CA ARG A 182 -11.87 -21.10 5.79
C ARG A 182 -12.25 -22.56 5.51
N ARG A 183 -12.85 -22.87 4.36
CA ARG A 183 -13.14 -24.25 3.92
C ARG A 183 -11.87 -24.98 3.51
N LYS A 184 -10.84 -24.26 3.05
CA LYS A 184 -9.58 -24.84 2.62
C LYS A 184 -8.70 -25.19 3.84
N ARG A 185 -8.27 -26.45 3.93
CA ARG A 185 -7.42 -26.94 5.02
C ARG A 185 -6.10 -26.16 5.12
N LEU A 186 -5.40 -25.99 3.98
CA LEU A 186 -4.13 -25.26 3.93
C LEU A 186 -4.26 -23.82 4.44
N HIS A 187 -5.38 -23.12 4.11
CA HIS A 187 -5.60 -21.76 4.61
C HIS A 187 -5.69 -21.73 6.14
N ARG A 188 -6.42 -22.70 6.75
CA ARG A 188 -6.53 -22.76 8.21
C ARG A 188 -5.19 -23.06 8.87
N GLU A 189 -4.41 -24.00 8.32
CA GLU A 189 -3.10 -24.40 8.85
C GLU A 189 -2.12 -23.20 8.82
N LEU A 190 -2.02 -22.50 7.67
CA LEU A 190 -1.10 -21.36 7.53
C LEU A 190 -1.52 -20.17 8.41
N VAL A 191 -2.82 -19.87 8.50
CA VAL A 191 -3.33 -18.81 9.38
C VAL A 191 -3.01 -19.09 10.85
N ALA A 192 -3.07 -20.35 11.27
CA ALA A 192 -2.79 -20.71 12.65
C ALA A 192 -1.28 -20.73 13.01
N SER A 193 -0.41 -21.00 12.03
CA SER A 193 1.01 -21.22 12.30
C SER A 193 1.90 -20.01 11.99
N LEU A 194 1.61 -19.26 10.93
CA LEU A 194 2.52 -18.22 10.44
C LEU A 194 2.76 -17.07 11.41
N PRO A 195 1.78 -16.55 12.16
CA PRO A 195 2.04 -15.44 13.09
C PRO A 195 3.11 -15.75 14.15
N ALA A 196 3.21 -17.02 14.55
CA ALA A 196 4.19 -17.47 15.54
C ALA A 196 5.55 -17.84 14.92
N THR A 197 5.62 -18.07 13.60
CA THR A 197 6.81 -18.66 12.94
C THR A 197 7.50 -17.72 11.97
N VAL A 198 6.77 -16.72 11.44
CA VAL A 198 7.32 -15.78 10.45
C VAL A 198 7.21 -14.35 10.99
N PRO A 199 8.32 -13.63 11.16
CA PRO A 199 8.31 -12.25 11.64
C PRO A 199 7.46 -11.33 10.76
N GLY A 200 6.76 -10.39 11.38
CA GLY A 200 5.96 -9.40 10.66
C GLY A 200 4.63 -9.94 10.09
N VAL A 201 4.24 -11.16 10.41
CA VAL A 201 2.90 -11.67 10.08
C VAL A 201 1.93 -11.29 11.19
N GLY A 202 0.94 -10.45 10.86
CA GLY A 202 -0.15 -10.05 11.75
C GLY A 202 -1.25 -11.11 11.87
N GLU A 203 -2.22 -10.82 12.71
CA GLU A 203 -3.32 -11.75 13.01
C GLU A 203 -4.57 -11.48 12.16
N THR A 204 -4.63 -10.33 11.49
CA THR A 204 -5.82 -9.95 10.71
C THR A 204 -6.08 -10.88 9.52
N ILE A 205 -7.32 -11.33 9.42
CA ILE A 205 -7.82 -12.23 8.38
C ILE A 205 -8.89 -11.52 7.56
N VAL A 206 -8.55 -11.10 6.35
CA VAL A 206 -9.53 -10.59 5.38
C VAL A 206 -10.09 -11.77 4.60
N PRO A 207 -11.41 -12.07 4.70
CA PRO A 207 -12.01 -13.21 4.02
C PRO A 207 -12.11 -12.98 2.51
N SER A 208 -12.10 -14.07 1.74
CA SER A 208 -12.59 -14.06 0.36
C SER A 208 -14.10 -13.86 0.39
N ALA A 209 -14.56 -12.70 -0.06
CA ALA A 209 -15.97 -12.32 0.05
C ALA A 209 -16.43 -11.51 -1.17
N SER A 210 -17.58 -11.86 -1.71
CA SER A 210 -18.20 -11.17 -2.87
C SER A 210 -18.44 -9.68 -2.63
N VAL A 211 -18.64 -9.27 -1.36
CA VAL A 211 -18.82 -7.86 -1.01
C VAL A 211 -17.57 -7.02 -1.32
N VAL A 212 -16.37 -7.62 -1.28
CA VAL A 212 -15.12 -6.96 -1.68
C VAL A 212 -15.07 -6.78 -3.21
N GLU A 213 -15.54 -7.78 -3.96
CA GLU A 213 -15.66 -7.68 -5.43
C GLU A 213 -16.67 -6.59 -5.84
N GLN A 214 -17.71 -6.38 -5.04
CA GLN A 214 -18.70 -5.32 -5.26
C GLN A 214 -18.13 -3.89 -5.12
N MET A 215 -16.91 -3.73 -4.59
CA MET A 215 -16.24 -2.43 -4.63
C MET A 215 -16.11 -1.92 -6.07
N GLY A 216 -15.87 -2.81 -7.05
CA GLY A 216 -15.76 -2.45 -8.46
C GLY A 216 -17.05 -1.83 -9.02
N PRO A 217 -18.18 -2.53 -9.06
CA PRO A 217 -19.46 -1.97 -9.53
C PRO A 217 -19.94 -0.75 -8.76
N ARG A 218 -19.71 -0.70 -7.45
CA ARG A 218 -20.11 0.42 -6.59
C ARG A 218 -19.16 1.61 -6.65
N ARG A 219 -17.91 1.37 -7.06
CA ARG A 219 -16.83 2.34 -7.03
C ARG A 219 -16.73 3.03 -5.66
N ALA A 220 -16.64 2.21 -4.61
CA ALA A 220 -16.54 2.67 -3.23
C ALA A 220 -15.83 1.62 -2.36
N PRO A 221 -15.08 2.03 -1.31
CA PRO A 221 -14.51 1.13 -0.32
C PRO A 221 -15.60 0.29 0.36
N VAL A 222 -15.30 -0.97 0.70
CA VAL A 222 -16.28 -1.82 1.40
C VAL A 222 -16.61 -1.27 2.80
N VAL A 223 -15.66 -0.62 3.46
CA VAL A 223 -15.86 0.01 4.77
C VAL A 223 -16.82 1.21 4.73
N VAL A 224 -17.05 1.78 3.55
CA VAL A 224 -18.04 2.84 3.30
C VAL A 224 -19.34 2.25 2.83
N SER A 225 -19.31 1.37 1.83
CA SER A 225 -20.52 0.83 1.18
C SER A 225 -21.22 -0.25 2.01
N HIS A 226 -20.49 -1.04 2.80
CA HIS A 226 -21.00 -2.14 3.63
C HIS A 226 -20.27 -2.21 4.98
N PRO A 227 -20.39 -1.18 5.85
CA PRO A 227 -19.59 -1.06 7.07
C PRO A 227 -19.79 -2.20 8.08
N ARG A 228 -20.93 -2.89 8.01
CA ARG A 228 -21.25 -4.03 8.90
C ARG A 228 -20.82 -5.38 8.34
N ALA A 229 -20.33 -5.44 7.10
CA ALA A 229 -19.87 -6.70 6.50
C ALA A 229 -18.63 -7.25 7.22
N PRO A 230 -18.48 -8.59 7.36
CA PRO A 230 -17.30 -9.18 7.97
C PRO A 230 -15.98 -8.73 7.34
N ALA A 231 -15.95 -8.52 6.02
CA ALA A 231 -14.78 -7.99 5.34
C ALA A 231 -14.46 -6.54 5.73
N ALA A 232 -15.47 -5.70 5.94
CA ALA A 232 -15.27 -4.32 6.41
C ALA A 232 -14.72 -4.29 7.84
N GLN A 233 -15.22 -5.16 8.71
CA GLN A 233 -14.71 -5.33 10.07
C GLN A 233 -13.27 -5.85 10.06
N ALA A 234 -12.93 -6.77 9.15
CA ALA A 234 -11.56 -7.24 8.98
C ALA A 234 -10.61 -6.12 8.54
N TYR A 235 -11.01 -5.24 7.61
CA TYR A 235 -10.22 -4.06 7.27
C TYR A 235 -10.09 -3.07 8.43
N ALA A 236 -11.11 -2.93 9.28
CA ALA A 236 -11.01 -2.11 10.48
C ALA A 236 -10.02 -2.69 11.50
N ALA A 237 -9.99 -4.02 11.68
CA ALA A 237 -8.98 -4.70 12.48
C ALA A 237 -7.57 -4.52 11.89
N LEU A 238 -7.42 -4.66 10.56
CA LEU A 238 -6.15 -4.40 9.86
C LEU A 238 -5.67 -2.97 10.08
N TRP A 239 -6.57 -1.99 10.02
CA TRP A 239 -6.23 -0.60 10.30
C TRP A 239 -5.71 -0.41 11.72
N ALA A 240 -6.28 -1.10 12.70
CA ALA A 240 -5.79 -1.06 14.09
C ALA A 240 -4.35 -1.62 14.20
N GLU A 241 -4.04 -2.74 13.53
CA GLU A 241 -2.68 -3.29 13.48
C GLU A 241 -1.70 -2.33 12.78
N VAL A 242 -2.07 -1.77 11.62
CA VAL A 242 -1.26 -0.78 10.89
C VAL A 242 -0.97 0.44 11.75
N ARG A 243 -2.00 0.97 12.42
CA ARG A 243 -1.86 2.11 13.32
C ARG A 243 -0.92 1.81 14.47
N GLY A 244 -1.05 0.64 15.11
CA GLY A 244 -0.15 0.20 16.17
C GLY A 244 1.31 0.11 15.70
N ALA A 245 1.55 -0.40 14.48
CA ALA A 245 2.88 -0.49 13.88
C ALA A 245 3.47 0.91 13.54
N LEU A 246 2.63 1.88 13.17
CA LEU A 246 3.08 3.24 12.84
C LEU A 246 3.32 4.11 14.07
N ASP A 247 2.53 3.93 15.12
CA ASP A 247 2.55 4.74 16.33
C ASP A 247 3.52 4.17 17.39
N GLY A 248 4.04 2.94 17.17
CA GLY A 248 5.09 2.34 17.98
C GLY A 248 6.39 3.15 17.91
N PRO A 249 7.28 3.05 18.93
CA PRO A 249 8.58 3.71 18.89
C PRO A 249 9.31 3.30 17.61
N ARG A 250 9.85 4.28 16.88
CA ARG A 250 10.84 3.98 15.84
C ARG A 250 11.95 3.22 16.56
N GLU A 251 12.24 1.99 16.15
CA GLU A 251 13.54 1.42 16.45
C GLU A 251 14.54 2.35 15.76
N ASP A 252 14.98 3.34 16.52
CA ASP A 252 16.05 4.22 16.08
C ASP A 252 17.23 3.31 15.70
N SER A 253 17.61 3.38 14.45
CA SER A 253 18.86 2.87 13.94
C SER A 253 20.01 3.71 14.53
N GLN A 254 20.00 3.92 15.86
CA GLN A 254 21.10 4.46 16.63
C GLN A 254 21.99 3.31 17.03
N GLY A 255 23.12 3.23 16.35
CA GLY A 255 24.27 2.48 16.83
C GLY A 255 24.75 1.39 15.90
N ARG A 256 25.25 1.79 14.74
CA ARG A 256 26.39 1.06 14.17
C ARG A 256 27.48 2.07 13.84
N PRO A 257 28.73 1.80 14.33
CA PRO A 257 29.88 2.66 14.18
C PRO A 257 30.27 2.86 12.72
#